data_445030e2af839bdea7e40be2b3f44444
#
_entry.id   445030e2af839bdea7e40be2b3f44444
#
_cell.length_a   1.000
_cell.length_b   1.000
_cell.length_c   1.000
_cell.angle_alpha   90.00
_cell.angle_beta   90.00
_cell.angle_gamma   90.00
#
_symmetry.space_group_name_H-M   'P 1'
#
loop_
_entity.id
_entity.type
_entity.pdbx_description
1 polymer ?
#
loop_
_entity_poly.entity_id
_entity_poly.type
_entity_poly.pdbx_seq_one_letter_code
_entity_poly.pdbx_strand_id
1 'polypeptide(L)'
;MSQFDSLIIGEVAQDTNVDYDGTTVHAVGGAVYYSGFAAANTGHKTAVLPKADTAQVDLAAAFSPAPNVTVYPLHSRTSFVTKNVYHTPDRERRTSTVDSVIEPYRTEEVPDIDAAIWHLAGLAAGDIPNEMIPFAARHAMVAIDVQTMLRWVENGGMVYHDWAEKKELLPYVRFLKTDAAEAEILTGFTDRAEAARQLYQWGAKEILITHNT
;
A
#
# COMPACT_ATOMS: atom_id res chain seq x y z
N MET A 1 26.31 5.71 1.14
CA MET A 1 25.29 4.91 0.44
C MET A 1 24.35 4.39 1.53
N SER A 2 23.06 4.50 1.36
CA SER A 2 22.07 3.97 2.31
C SER A 2 22.23 2.47 2.51
N GLN A 3 21.87 1.97 3.70
CA GLN A 3 21.93 0.54 4.04
C GLN A 3 20.99 -0.27 3.13
N PHE A 4 19.79 0.29 2.85
CA PHE A 4 18.78 -0.27 1.96
C PHE A 4 18.47 0.66 0.79
N ASP A 5 18.07 0.09 -0.33
CA ASP A 5 17.56 0.85 -1.47
C ASP A 5 16.14 1.35 -1.18
N SER A 6 15.33 0.53 -0.49
CA SER A 6 13.98 0.90 -0.09
C SER A 6 13.58 0.34 1.27
N LEU A 7 12.75 1.10 2.00
CA LEU A 7 11.92 0.64 3.11
C LEU A 7 10.47 0.69 2.67
N ILE A 8 9.75 -0.43 2.76
CA ILE A 8 8.34 -0.52 2.40
C ILE A 8 7.52 -0.71 3.67
N ILE A 9 6.59 0.19 3.93
CA ILE A 9 5.76 0.26 5.13
C ILE A 9 4.32 -0.05 4.72
N GLY A 10 3.70 -1.04 5.33
CA GLY A 10 2.30 -1.39 5.06
C GLY A 10 1.91 -2.72 5.68
N GLU A 11 0.62 -2.96 5.77
CA GLU A 11 0.08 -4.17 6.38
C GLU A 11 0.12 -5.37 5.45
N VAL A 12 0.28 -6.52 6.08
CA VAL A 12 0.06 -7.82 5.45
C VAL A 12 -1.41 -8.19 5.59
N ALA A 13 -2.06 -8.49 4.48
CA ALA A 13 -3.43 -8.94 4.44
C ALA A 13 -3.54 -10.47 4.50
N GLN A 14 -4.58 -10.94 5.17
CA GLN A 14 -5.07 -12.30 5.08
C GLN A 14 -6.28 -12.32 4.13
N ASP A 15 -6.07 -12.85 2.93
CA ASP A 15 -7.07 -12.85 1.88
C ASP A 15 -7.77 -14.21 1.79
N THR A 16 -9.10 -14.20 1.82
CA THR A 16 -9.92 -15.34 1.42
C THR A 16 -10.45 -15.07 0.02
N ASN A 17 -9.92 -15.77 -0.97
CA ASN A 17 -10.32 -15.66 -2.36
C ASN A 17 -11.28 -16.79 -2.72
N VAL A 18 -12.51 -16.45 -3.09
CA VAL A 18 -13.54 -17.39 -3.58
C VAL A 18 -13.67 -17.18 -5.08
N ASP A 19 -13.28 -18.20 -5.84
CA ASP A 19 -13.34 -18.17 -7.30
C ASP A 19 -14.80 -18.34 -7.81
N TYR A 20 -15.02 -18.03 -9.08
CA TYR A 20 -16.37 -18.10 -9.71
C TYR A 20 -16.98 -19.52 -9.66
N ASP A 21 -16.14 -20.56 -9.58
CA ASP A 21 -16.55 -21.95 -9.46
C ASP A 21 -16.77 -22.40 -8.01
N GLY A 22 -16.63 -21.49 -7.03
CA GLY A 22 -16.76 -21.76 -5.61
C GLY A 22 -15.47 -22.25 -4.92
N THR A 23 -14.38 -22.44 -5.67
CA THR A 23 -13.08 -22.80 -5.09
C THR A 23 -12.61 -21.69 -4.15
N THR A 24 -12.21 -22.04 -2.94
CA THR A 24 -11.74 -21.08 -1.93
C THR A 24 -10.24 -21.28 -1.67
N VAL A 25 -9.49 -20.18 -1.72
CA VAL A 25 -8.05 -20.15 -1.44
C VAL A 25 -7.77 -19.09 -0.40
N HIS A 26 -7.01 -19.46 0.63
CA HIS A 26 -6.48 -18.51 1.61
C HIS A 26 -5.06 -18.11 1.18
N ALA A 27 -4.78 -16.82 1.17
CA ALA A 27 -3.50 -16.29 0.71
C ALA A 27 -3.03 -15.14 1.61
N VAL A 28 -1.73 -14.96 1.66
CA VAL A 28 -1.11 -13.76 2.18
C VAL A 28 -1.07 -12.72 1.06
N GLY A 29 -1.47 -11.51 1.37
CA GLY A 29 -1.49 -10.39 0.43
C GLY A 29 -1.01 -9.09 1.08
N GLY A 30 -1.39 -7.99 0.45
CA GLY A 30 -1.04 -6.65 0.91
C GLY A 30 -0.03 -5.96 0.02
N ALA A 31 -0.10 -4.62 -0.05
CA ALA A 31 0.78 -3.86 -0.91
C ALA A 31 2.26 -4.00 -0.50
N VAL A 32 2.55 -4.03 0.81
CA VAL A 32 3.91 -4.27 1.33
C VAL A 32 4.46 -5.63 0.89
N TYR A 33 3.59 -6.66 0.86
CA TYR A 33 3.97 -8.01 0.46
C TYR A 33 4.40 -8.04 -1.00
N TYR A 34 3.54 -7.62 -1.91
CA TYR A 34 3.84 -7.65 -3.35
C TYR A 34 4.97 -6.69 -3.74
N SER A 35 5.02 -5.50 -3.16
CA SER A 35 6.09 -4.54 -3.42
C SER A 35 7.45 -5.03 -2.89
N GLY A 36 7.46 -5.69 -1.72
CA GLY A 36 8.66 -6.29 -1.16
C GLY A 36 9.25 -7.36 -2.08
N PHE A 37 8.42 -8.28 -2.58
CA PHE A 37 8.84 -9.29 -3.54
C PHE A 37 9.28 -8.69 -4.87
N ALA A 38 8.56 -7.69 -5.39
CA ALA A 38 8.92 -7.02 -6.64
C ALA A 38 10.31 -6.35 -6.53
N ALA A 39 10.55 -5.58 -5.46
CA ALA A 39 11.82 -4.92 -5.22
C ALA A 39 12.96 -5.94 -5.05
N ALA A 40 12.75 -6.99 -4.26
CA ALA A 40 13.74 -8.04 -4.03
C ALA A 40 14.15 -8.76 -5.31
N ASN A 41 13.17 -9.08 -6.19
CA ASN A 41 13.41 -9.77 -7.44
C ASN A 41 14.18 -8.93 -8.48
N THR A 42 14.25 -7.62 -8.30
CA THR A 42 15.10 -6.73 -9.12
C THR A 42 16.52 -6.59 -8.57
N GLY A 43 16.85 -7.30 -7.49
CA GLY A 43 18.19 -7.31 -6.87
C GLY A 43 18.44 -6.19 -5.86
N HIS A 44 17.42 -5.39 -5.54
CA HIS A 44 17.53 -4.33 -4.55
C HIS A 44 17.57 -4.89 -3.11
N LYS A 45 18.32 -4.21 -2.25
CA LYS A 45 18.31 -4.45 -0.80
C LYS A 45 17.07 -3.77 -0.21
N THR A 46 16.10 -4.58 0.20
CA THR A 46 14.80 -4.09 0.64
C THR A 46 14.59 -4.35 2.12
N ALA A 47 14.23 -3.31 2.86
CA ALA A 47 13.65 -3.43 4.19
C ALA A 47 12.12 -3.40 4.04
N VAL A 48 11.41 -4.23 4.80
CA VAL A 48 9.96 -4.19 4.91
C VAL A 48 9.56 -4.01 6.36
N LEU A 49 8.58 -3.15 6.62
CA LEU A 49 7.99 -2.91 7.94
C LEU A 49 6.52 -3.36 7.90
N PRO A 50 6.28 -4.68 7.86
CA PRO A 50 4.93 -5.21 7.78
C PRO A 50 4.25 -5.18 9.15
N LYS A 51 2.94 -4.92 9.17
CA LYS A 51 2.12 -4.92 10.38
C LYS A 51 0.96 -5.90 10.26
N ALA A 52 0.75 -6.72 11.28
CA ALA A 52 -0.36 -7.67 11.40
C ALA A 52 -0.46 -8.19 12.83
N ASP A 53 -1.48 -8.99 13.13
CA ASP A 53 -1.53 -9.79 14.34
C ASP A 53 -0.47 -10.91 14.25
N THR A 54 0.65 -10.72 14.93
CA THR A 54 1.78 -11.66 14.90
C THR A 54 1.50 -12.98 15.63
N ALA A 55 0.38 -13.09 16.33
CA ALA A 55 -0.09 -14.38 16.86
C ALA A 55 -0.75 -15.26 15.78
N GLN A 56 -1.23 -14.64 14.68
CA GLN A 56 -1.89 -15.33 13.58
C GLN A 56 -1.04 -15.39 12.32
N VAL A 57 -0.16 -14.40 12.10
CA VAL A 57 0.67 -14.28 10.90
C VAL A 57 2.15 -14.26 11.27
N ASP A 58 2.89 -15.26 10.81
CA ASP A 58 4.35 -15.23 10.88
C ASP A 58 4.88 -14.32 9.75
N LEU A 59 5.10 -13.05 10.09
CA LEU A 59 5.57 -12.04 9.15
C LEU A 59 6.97 -12.33 8.60
N ALA A 60 7.85 -12.95 9.40
CA ALA A 60 9.17 -13.33 8.92
C ALA A 60 9.10 -14.48 7.91
N ALA A 61 8.28 -15.50 8.19
CA ALA A 61 8.05 -16.60 7.27
C ALA A 61 7.38 -16.16 5.97
N ALA A 62 6.46 -15.19 6.03
CA ALA A 62 5.78 -14.65 4.84
C ALA A 62 6.76 -14.09 3.79
N PHE A 63 7.85 -13.45 4.23
CA PHE A 63 8.86 -12.88 3.32
C PHE A 63 10.07 -13.80 3.10
N SER A 64 10.15 -14.96 3.75
CA SER A 64 11.31 -15.85 3.64
C SER A 64 11.67 -16.28 2.20
N PRO A 65 10.75 -16.41 1.23
CA PRO A 65 11.11 -16.72 -0.14
C PRO A 65 11.69 -15.53 -0.93
N ALA A 66 11.58 -14.29 -0.42
CA ALA A 66 12.07 -13.11 -1.10
C ALA A 66 13.57 -12.92 -0.84
N PRO A 67 14.44 -12.93 -1.87
CA PRO A 67 15.86 -12.68 -1.70
C PRO A 67 16.11 -11.22 -1.28
N ASN A 68 17.13 -10.98 -0.46
CA ASN A 68 17.56 -9.63 -0.08
C ASN A 68 16.52 -8.76 0.65
N VAL A 69 15.52 -9.39 1.30
CA VAL A 69 14.54 -8.70 2.14
C VAL A 69 14.91 -8.85 3.61
N THR A 70 14.95 -7.73 4.32
CA THR A 70 15.05 -7.70 5.79
C THR A 70 13.71 -7.28 6.36
N VAL A 71 13.15 -8.09 7.24
CA VAL A 71 11.82 -7.89 7.82
C VAL A 71 11.94 -7.26 9.21
N TYR A 72 11.25 -6.16 9.43
CA TYR A 72 11.07 -5.49 10.72
C TYR A 72 9.58 -5.60 11.12
N PRO A 73 9.16 -6.72 11.73
CA PRO A 73 7.73 -6.97 11.95
C PRO A 73 7.17 -6.07 13.05
N LEU A 74 5.99 -5.50 12.82
CA LEU A 74 5.21 -4.81 13.83
C LEU A 74 3.97 -5.63 14.23
N HIS A 75 3.70 -5.64 15.51
CA HIS A 75 2.49 -6.26 16.04
C HIS A 75 1.30 -5.31 15.96
N SER A 76 0.14 -5.84 15.57
CA SER A 76 -1.18 -5.24 15.72
C SER A 76 -2.09 -6.23 16.43
N ARG A 77 -3.10 -5.74 17.15
CA ARG A 77 -4.09 -6.61 17.81
C ARG A 77 -4.99 -7.34 16.80
N THR A 78 -5.09 -6.83 15.59
CA THR A 78 -5.86 -7.38 14.49
C THR A 78 -5.04 -7.35 13.21
N SER A 79 -5.32 -8.28 12.30
CA SER A 79 -4.79 -8.26 10.93
C SER A 79 -5.77 -7.57 9.98
N PHE A 80 -5.28 -7.15 8.81
CA PHE A 80 -6.14 -6.79 7.70
C PHE A 80 -6.69 -8.07 7.07
N VAL A 81 -7.99 -8.30 7.17
CA VAL A 81 -8.63 -9.52 6.68
C VAL A 81 -9.65 -9.17 5.62
N THR A 82 -9.48 -9.76 4.42
CA THR A 82 -10.39 -9.54 3.30
C THR A 82 -10.97 -10.84 2.77
N LYS A 83 -12.16 -10.72 2.21
CA LYS A 83 -12.78 -11.76 1.40
C LYS A 83 -13.10 -11.19 0.02
N ASN A 84 -12.51 -11.80 -1.00
CA ASN A 84 -12.72 -11.47 -2.40
C ASN A 84 -13.54 -12.58 -3.05
N VAL A 85 -14.71 -12.26 -3.59
CA VAL A 85 -15.56 -13.19 -4.34
C VAL A 85 -15.53 -12.77 -5.80
N TYR A 86 -14.93 -13.63 -6.63
CA TYR A 86 -14.85 -13.43 -8.08
C TYR A 86 -16.10 -14.00 -8.75
N HIS A 87 -16.71 -13.22 -9.62
CA HIS A 87 -17.99 -13.57 -10.27
C HIS A 87 -17.82 -14.07 -11.70
N THR A 88 -16.61 -13.94 -12.26
CA THR A 88 -16.29 -14.32 -13.63
C THR A 88 -14.96 -15.07 -13.72
N PRO A 89 -14.80 -16.01 -14.71
CA PRO A 89 -13.55 -16.78 -14.86
C PRO A 89 -12.30 -15.94 -15.11
N ASP A 90 -12.45 -14.76 -15.72
CA ASP A 90 -11.37 -13.80 -15.97
C ASP A 90 -10.97 -12.98 -14.73
N ARG A 91 -11.73 -13.14 -13.61
CA ARG A 91 -11.55 -12.41 -12.35
C ARG A 91 -11.67 -10.88 -12.46
N GLU A 92 -12.26 -10.37 -13.53
CA GLU A 92 -12.47 -8.93 -13.74
C GLU A 92 -13.54 -8.37 -12.79
N ARG A 93 -14.54 -9.19 -12.46
CA ARG A 93 -15.62 -8.79 -11.55
C ARG A 93 -15.50 -9.47 -10.21
N ARG A 94 -15.28 -8.66 -9.18
CA ARG A 94 -15.24 -9.17 -7.80
C ARG A 94 -16.01 -8.27 -6.85
N THR A 95 -16.48 -8.87 -5.77
CA THR A 95 -16.94 -8.19 -4.55
C THR A 95 -15.88 -8.40 -3.47
N SER A 96 -15.42 -7.32 -2.87
CA SER A 96 -14.45 -7.38 -1.77
C SER A 96 -15.11 -6.87 -0.49
N THR A 97 -14.97 -7.64 0.59
CA THR A 97 -15.37 -7.25 1.94
C THR A 97 -14.16 -7.27 2.86
N VAL A 98 -14.20 -6.44 3.89
CA VAL A 98 -13.15 -6.34 4.91
C VAL A 98 -13.75 -6.72 6.25
N ASP A 99 -13.24 -7.78 6.86
CA ASP A 99 -13.72 -8.27 8.15
C ASP A 99 -13.00 -7.58 9.33
N SER A 100 -11.74 -7.18 9.14
CA SER A 100 -10.96 -6.40 10.11
C SER A 100 -9.85 -5.60 9.45
N VAL A 101 -9.42 -4.54 10.12
CA VAL A 101 -8.28 -3.69 9.74
C VAL A 101 -7.23 -3.71 10.85
N ILE A 102 -6.01 -3.28 10.56
CA ILE A 102 -4.95 -3.13 11.54
C ILE A 102 -5.16 -1.90 12.42
N GLU A 103 -4.43 -1.82 13.54
CA GLU A 103 -4.24 -0.54 14.23
C GLU A 103 -3.36 0.37 13.37
N PRO A 104 -3.66 1.68 13.25
CA PRO A 104 -2.86 2.59 12.45
C PRO A 104 -1.37 2.53 12.79
N TYR A 105 -0.51 2.77 11.80
CA TYR A 105 0.91 3.01 12.03
C TYR A 105 1.11 4.29 12.85
N ARG A 106 2.15 4.30 13.67
CA ARG A 106 2.59 5.48 14.39
C ARG A 106 4.06 5.75 14.07
N THR A 107 4.44 7.02 14.03
CA THR A 107 5.82 7.41 13.71
C THR A 107 6.83 6.84 14.71
N GLU A 108 6.43 6.67 15.97
CA GLU A 108 7.26 6.12 17.05
C GLU A 108 7.53 4.61 16.91
N GLU A 109 6.73 3.92 16.10
CA GLU A 109 6.90 2.49 15.82
C GLU A 109 7.93 2.23 14.71
N VAL A 110 8.25 3.25 13.91
CA VAL A 110 9.18 3.12 12.79
C VAL A 110 10.62 3.13 13.32
N PRO A 111 11.36 2.01 13.19
CA PRO A 111 12.74 1.97 13.62
C PRO A 111 13.64 2.88 12.75
N ASP A 112 14.80 3.25 13.28
CA ASP A 112 15.79 4.03 12.53
C ASP A 112 16.42 3.15 11.44
N ILE A 113 15.85 3.21 10.25
CA ILE A 113 16.27 2.42 9.08
C ILE A 113 16.76 3.38 7.98
N ASP A 114 18.05 3.27 7.68
CA ASP A 114 18.67 4.04 6.58
C ASP A 114 18.31 3.40 5.22
N ALA A 115 17.36 3.99 4.52
CA ALA A 115 16.93 3.60 3.18
C ALA A 115 16.81 4.82 2.26
N ALA A 116 17.12 4.66 0.97
CA ALA A 116 17.06 5.75 0.01
C ALA A 116 15.62 6.19 -0.31
N ILE A 117 14.68 5.24 -0.30
CA ILE A 117 13.25 5.47 -0.57
C ILE A 117 12.44 4.84 0.55
N TRP A 118 11.46 5.59 1.07
CA TRP A 118 10.42 5.05 1.94
C TRP A 118 9.11 4.96 1.16
N HIS A 119 8.63 3.75 0.95
CA HIS A 119 7.39 3.47 0.23
C HIS A 119 6.26 3.21 1.23
N LEU A 120 5.30 4.12 1.27
CA LEU A 120 4.08 4.02 2.06
C LEU A 120 3.04 3.22 1.26
N ALA A 121 2.85 1.98 1.64
CA ALA A 121 2.12 0.95 0.88
C ALA A 121 0.98 0.32 1.71
N GLY A 122 0.11 1.17 2.27
CA GLY A 122 -1.07 0.75 3.01
C GLY A 122 -2.20 0.25 2.12
N LEU A 123 -3.18 -0.39 2.71
CA LEU A 123 -4.35 -0.96 2.02
C LEU A 123 -5.60 -0.11 2.16
N ALA A 124 -5.75 0.60 3.28
CA ALA A 124 -6.89 1.46 3.51
C ALA A 124 -6.51 2.80 4.12
N ALA A 125 -7.38 3.78 3.94
CA ALA A 125 -7.22 5.09 4.54
C ALA A 125 -7.30 4.99 6.08
N GLY A 126 -6.32 5.63 6.71
CA GLY A 126 -6.12 5.56 8.15
C GLY A 126 -5.12 4.51 8.61
N ASP A 127 -4.77 3.50 7.80
CA ASP A 127 -3.72 2.53 8.14
C ASP A 127 -2.37 3.24 8.28
N ILE A 128 -2.06 4.11 7.32
CA ILE A 128 -0.90 4.99 7.34
C ILE A 128 -1.40 6.44 7.44
N PRO A 129 -1.33 7.07 8.63
CA PRO A 129 -1.87 8.41 8.83
C PRO A 129 -1.03 9.48 8.10
N ASN A 130 -1.67 10.62 7.81
CA ASN A 130 -1.11 11.70 7.03
C ASN A 130 0.24 12.23 7.56
N GLU A 131 0.44 12.24 8.88
CA GLU A 131 1.69 12.66 9.51
C GLU A 131 2.89 11.77 9.17
N MET A 132 2.66 10.54 8.73
CA MET A 132 3.71 9.64 8.28
C MET A 132 4.43 10.18 7.03
N ILE A 133 3.74 10.92 6.17
CA ILE A 133 4.32 11.45 4.92
C ILE A 133 5.41 12.49 5.21
N PRO A 134 5.16 13.59 5.95
CA PRO A 134 6.22 14.53 6.29
C PRO A 134 7.26 13.92 7.26
N PHE A 135 6.89 12.91 8.05
CA PHE A 135 7.86 12.16 8.85
C PHE A 135 8.83 11.40 7.93
N ALA A 136 8.34 10.60 6.99
CA ALA A 136 9.18 9.87 6.04
C ALA A 136 10.06 10.79 5.19
N ALA A 137 9.54 11.95 4.78
CA ALA A 137 10.26 12.94 3.98
C ALA A 137 11.49 13.55 4.69
N ARG A 138 11.56 13.47 6.02
CA ARG A 138 12.77 13.88 6.78
C ARG A 138 13.88 12.84 6.73
N HIS A 139 13.56 11.60 6.36
CA HIS A 139 14.50 10.47 6.35
C HIS A 139 14.92 10.07 4.94
N ALA A 140 13.99 10.11 3.96
CA ALA A 140 14.22 9.56 2.62
C ALA A 140 13.33 10.22 1.56
N MET A 141 13.51 9.83 0.30
CA MET A 141 12.51 10.11 -0.75
C MET A 141 11.24 9.29 -0.47
N VAL A 142 10.08 9.96 -0.52
CA VAL A 142 8.80 9.30 -0.25
C VAL A 142 8.18 8.79 -1.53
N ALA A 143 7.82 7.50 -1.53
CA ALA A 143 6.94 6.87 -2.49
C ALA A 143 5.60 6.55 -1.82
N ILE A 144 4.49 6.70 -2.53
CA ILE A 144 3.16 6.36 -2.03
C ILE A 144 2.31 5.67 -3.09
N ASP A 145 1.64 4.58 -2.70
CA ASP A 145 0.48 4.07 -3.42
C ASP A 145 -0.75 4.80 -2.87
N VAL A 146 -1.40 5.60 -3.73
CA VAL A 146 -2.43 6.53 -3.27
C VAL A 146 -3.69 5.84 -2.74
N GLN A 147 -3.87 4.56 -3.04
CA GLN A 147 -4.98 3.78 -2.47
C GLN A 147 -5.04 3.88 -0.94
N THR A 148 -3.88 3.97 -0.27
CA THR A 148 -3.78 4.11 1.20
C THR A 148 -4.40 5.41 1.73
N MET A 149 -4.68 6.38 0.86
CA MET A 149 -5.32 7.66 1.21
C MET A 149 -6.77 7.75 0.73
N LEU A 150 -7.17 6.91 -0.23
CA LEU A 150 -8.48 7.01 -0.90
C LEU A 150 -9.45 5.91 -0.50
N ARG A 151 -8.94 4.70 -0.19
CA ARG A 151 -9.75 3.51 0.04
C ARG A 151 -10.16 3.41 1.50
N TRP A 152 -11.43 3.63 1.78
CA TRP A 152 -11.98 3.56 3.13
C TRP A 152 -12.71 2.23 3.35
N VAL A 153 -12.72 1.78 4.59
CA VAL A 153 -13.51 0.62 5.01
C VAL A 153 -14.75 1.12 5.74
N GLU A 154 -15.92 0.97 5.11
CA GLU A 154 -17.21 1.39 5.68
C GLU A 154 -18.19 0.23 5.63
N ASN A 155 -18.78 -0.12 6.79
CA ASN A 155 -19.73 -1.22 6.92
C ASN A 155 -19.25 -2.55 6.31
N GLY A 156 -17.95 -2.82 6.43
CA GLY A 156 -17.32 -4.03 5.87
C GLY A 156 -17.11 -4.00 4.35
N GLY A 157 -17.41 -2.90 3.68
CA GLY A 157 -17.14 -2.68 2.25
C GLY A 157 -15.98 -1.73 2.03
N MET A 158 -15.40 -1.79 0.83
CA MET A 158 -14.38 -0.82 0.40
C MET A 158 -15.06 0.28 -0.42
N VAL A 159 -14.91 1.52 0.03
CA VAL A 159 -15.41 2.72 -0.65
C VAL A 159 -14.24 3.68 -0.91
N TYR A 160 -14.41 4.58 -1.87
CA TYR A 160 -13.36 5.53 -2.22
C TYR A 160 -13.84 6.94 -1.96
N HIS A 161 -13.01 7.70 -1.25
CA HIS A 161 -13.20 9.13 -1.03
C HIS A 161 -11.96 9.91 -1.47
N ASP A 162 -12.14 11.17 -1.79
CA ASP A 162 -11.04 12.06 -2.12
C ASP A 162 -10.16 12.32 -0.89
N TRP A 163 -8.88 12.51 -1.13
CA TRP A 163 -7.91 12.83 -0.10
C TRP A 163 -7.87 14.34 0.14
N ALA A 164 -8.44 14.79 1.25
CA ALA A 164 -8.62 16.21 1.55
C ALA A 164 -7.28 16.98 1.61
N GLU A 165 -6.26 16.38 2.23
CA GLU A 165 -4.97 17.01 2.47
C GLU A 165 -3.97 16.82 1.32
N LYS A 166 -4.39 16.29 0.18
CA LYS A 166 -3.52 15.99 -0.97
C LYS A 166 -2.62 17.15 -1.40
N LYS A 167 -3.15 18.39 -1.43
CA LYS A 167 -2.38 19.56 -1.86
C LYS A 167 -1.31 19.99 -0.86
N GLU A 168 -1.50 19.70 0.41
CA GLU A 168 -0.52 19.99 1.46
C GLU A 168 0.57 18.92 1.51
N LEU A 169 0.23 17.68 1.17
CA LEU A 169 1.10 16.52 1.39
C LEU A 169 1.82 16.05 0.13
N LEU A 170 1.25 16.25 -1.06
CA LEU A 170 1.92 15.90 -2.32
C LEU A 170 3.30 16.56 -2.53
N PRO A 171 3.59 17.79 -2.02
CA PRO A 171 4.94 18.35 -2.09
C PRO A 171 6.04 17.50 -1.43
N TYR A 172 5.69 16.64 -0.49
CA TYR A 172 6.62 15.70 0.16
C TYR A 172 6.82 14.41 -0.63
N VAL A 173 5.96 14.14 -1.63
CA VAL A 173 5.94 12.87 -2.36
C VAL A 173 6.83 12.96 -3.61
N ARG A 174 7.88 12.12 -3.65
CA ARG A 174 8.73 11.99 -4.82
C ARG A 174 8.10 11.10 -5.89
N PHE A 175 7.55 9.95 -5.49
CA PHE A 175 6.97 8.97 -6.38
C PHE A 175 5.52 8.71 -5.98
N LEU A 176 4.59 9.06 -6.84
CA LEU A 176 3.16 8.80 -6.65
C LEU A 176 2.69 7.72 -7.61
N LYS A 177 2.23 6.60 -7.08
CA LYS A 177 1.53 5.57 -7.86
C LYS A 177 0.03 5.72 -7.62
N THR A 178 -0.73 5.67 -8.70
CA THR A 178 -2.19 5.68 -8.72
C THR A 178 -2.70 4.85 -9.90
N ASP A 179 -3.94 4.42 -9.88
CA ASP A 179 -4.61 3.95 -11.09
C ASP A 179 -5.45 5.07 -11.72
N ALA A 180 -6.06 4.79 -12.89
CA ALA A 180 -6.82 5.81 -13.62
C ALA A 180 -8.06 6.29 -12.86
N ALA A 181 -8.76 5.40 -12.15
CA ALA A 181 -9.95 5.75 -11.38
C ALA A 181 -9.59 6.58 -10.12
N GLU A 182 -8.53 6.18 -9.44
CA GLU A 182 -7.98 6.91 -8.29
C GLU A 182 -7.49 8.32 -8.71
N ALA A 183 -6.81 8.42 -9.88
CA ALA A 183 -6.37 9.70 -10.42
C ALA A 183 -7.56 10.63 -10.75
N GLU A 184 -8.66 10.08 -11.26
CA GLU A 184 -9.91 10.82 -11.48
C GLU A 184 -10.52 11.30 -10.15
N ILE A 185 -10.56 10.47 -9.11
CA ILE A 185 -11.04 10.85 -7.77
C ILE A 185 -10.21 12.02 -7.23
N LEU A 186 -8.87 11.95 -7.36
CA LEU A 186 -7.98 13.00 -6.87
C LEU A 186 -8.13 14.32 -7.60
N THR A 187 -8.28 14.27 -8.93
CA THR A 187 -8.11 15.46 -9.80
C THR A 187 -9.39 15.93 -10.47
N GLY A 188 -10.38 15.06 -10.62
CA GLY A 188 -11.58 15.29 -11.41
C GLY A 188 -11.37 15.11 -12.93
N PHE A 189 -10.15 14.73 -13.37
CA PHE A 189 -9.83 14.52 -14.79
C PHE A 189 -9.88 13.05 -15.17
N THR A 190 -10.61 12.72 -16.21
CA THR A 190 -10.62 11.38 -16.84
C THR A 190 -9.42 11.17 -17.76
N ASP A 191 -8.89 12.25 -18.35
CA ASP A 191 -7.64 12.20 -19.12
C ASP A 191 -6.45 12.04 -18.19
N ARG A 192 -5.72 10.93 -18.34
CA ARG A 192 -4.59 10.57 -17.49
C ARG A 192 -3.43 11.56 -17.58
N ALA A 193 -3.21 12.18 -18.75
CA ALA A 193 -2.15 13.16 -18.91
C ALA A 193 -2.49 14.48 -18.20
N GLU A 194 -3.76 14.88 -18.23
CA GLU A 194 -4.24 16.04 -17.47
C GLU A 194 -4.21 15.76 -15.96
N ALA A 195 -4.66 14.59 -15.53
CA ALA A 195 -4.56 14.17 -14.14
C ALA A 195 -3.09 14.18 -13.64
N ALA A 196 -2.16 13.61 -14.42
CA ALA A 196 -0.74 13.63 -14.07
C ALA A 196 -0.17 15.05 -13.97
N ARG A 197 -0.52 15.95 -14.92
CA ARG A 197 -0.09 17.36 -14.85
C ARG A 197 -0.62 18.05 -13.60
N GLN A 198 -1.87 17.78 -13.22
CA GLN A 198 -2.46 18.37 -12.03
C GLN A 198 -1.79 17.87 -10.73
N LEU A 199 -1.53 16.57 -10.64
CA LEU A 199 -0.80 15.97 -9.51
C LEU A 199 0.64 16.52 -9.41
N TYR A 200 1.30 16.72 -10.55
CA TYR A 200 2.60 17.37 -10.60
C TYR A 200 2.55 18.83 -10.15
N GLN A 201 1.54 19.59 -10.57
CA GLN A 201 1.34 20.97 -10.13
C GLN A 201 1.07 21.07 -8.62
N TRP A 202 0.44 20.07 -8.01
CA TRP A 202 0.25 19.99 -6.57
C TRP A 202 1.48 19.53 -5.80
N GLY A 203 2.54 19.12 -6.50
CA GLY A 203 3.86 18.93 -5.89
C GLY A 203 4.49 17.56 -6.03
N ALA A 204 3.75 16.51 -6.38
CA ALA A 204 4.33 15.20 -6.68
C ALA A 204 5.33 15.31 -7.84
N LYS A 205 6.44 14.54 -7.81
CA LYS A 205 7.52 14.73 -8.79
C LYS A 205 7.50 13.71 -9.93
N GLU A 206 7.24 12.47 -9.60
CA GLU A 206 7.13 11.38 -10.56
C GLU A 206 5.81 10.66 -10.33
N ILE A 207 4.98 10.58 -11.37
CA ILE A 207 3.62 10.06 -11.28
C ILE A 207 3.49 8.86 -12.20
N LEU A 208 3.12 7.72 -11.63
CA LEU A 208 2.79 6.50 -12.34
C LEU A 208 1.28 6.28 -12.27
N ILE A 209 0.60 6.36 -13.43
CA ILE A 209 -0.83 6.06 -13.54
C ILE A 209 -0.99 4.73 -14.28
N THR A 210 -1.43 3.69 -13.56
CA THR A 210 -1.73 2.39 -14.16
C THR A 210 -3.14 2.36 -14.74
N HIS A 211 -3.35 1.54 -15.77
CA HIS A 211 -4.65 1.37 -16.40
C HIS A 211 -4.78 -0.05 -16.96
N ASN A 212 -5.94 -0.66 -16.79
CA ASN A 212 -6.29 -1.90 -17.47
C ASN A 212 -6.71 -1.55 -18.90
N THR A 213 -6.05 -2.13 -19.87
CA THR A 213 -6.39 -1.99 -21.32
C THR A 213 -7.13 -3.20 -21.81
#